data_32f1469a9ff40ac0a2ea6d4e80a576a2
#
_entry.id   32f1469a9ff40ac0a2ea6d4e80a576a2
#
_cell.length_a   1.000
_cell.length_b   1.000
_cell.length_c   1.000
_cell.angle_alpha   90.00
_cell.angle_beta   90.00
_cell.angle_gamma   90.00
#
_symmetry.space_group_name_H-M   'P 1'
#
loop_
_entity.id
_entity.type
_entity.pdbx_description
1 polymer ?
#
loop_
_entity_poly.entity_id
_entity_poly.type
_entity_poly.pdbx_seq_one_letter_code
_entity_poly.pdbx_strand_id
1 'polypeptide(L)'
;MVDITPYRTRRAATLERIGAGLAIVPTAPERMRNRDSDYLYRFDSYFYYLTGFPEPDGVLVLVAGATPKAILFCREKHPERELWEGFRYGPEAAREAFGFDEAHPIAELDAKLPQLIANQPALHYAPGMDAAWDARVMRWLNDVRALARTGVAAPAEIRDLRVTLDAMRLVKDDYELAVMRRAAEISAGAHVRAMRSTRAGAMEYEIEAELLYEFRRHGSQFPAYWPIVAGGANACILHYRENDKRLEDGTLLLIDAGCELDGYAADITRTFPVGGRYSGPQAAIYELVLAAQLAAIAEVKPGNPWNAPHDAAVKVLAQGFIDLGLCQGSFDTVLEKEDYKRFYMHRTGHWLGLDVHDAGDYKEGGEWKPLRPGMTLTVEPGCYVRPAETVPERFWNIGVRIEDDALVTPTGCEILTAGAPKLVGEVEALMRDAQAPRAARSAAKRGSS
;
A
#
# COMPACT_ATOMS: atom_id res chain seq x y z
N MET A 1 -16.07 0.27 -20.74
CA MET A 1 -16.16 1.62 -20.13
C MET A 1 -15.79 1.46 -18.66
N VAL A 2 -14.98 2.34 -18.14
CA VAL A 2 -14.65 2.38 -16.71
C VAL A 2 -15.92 2.75 -15.95
N ASP A 3 -16.20 2.07 -14.83
CA ASP A 3 -17.27 2.51 -13.93
C ASP A 3 -16.81 3.79 -13.23
N ILE A 4 -17.42 4.91 -13.57
CA ILE A 4 -17.10 6.23 -13.02
C ILE A 4 -17.91 6.57 -11.77
N THR A 5 -18.87 5.73 -11.39
CA THR A 5 -19.78 5.98 -10.26
C THR A 5 -19.03 6.24 -8.95
N PRO A 6 -18.01 5.44 -8.56
CA PRO A 6 -17.27 5.67 -7.32
C PRO A 6 -16.60 7.05 -7.30
N TYR A 7 -15.95 7.42 -8.39
CA TYR A 7 -15.23 8.70 -8.50
C TYR A 7 -16.17 9.91 -8.44
N ARG A 8 -17.34 9.83 -9.09
CA ARG A 8 -18.36 10.88 -9.00
C ARG A 8 -18.90 11.01 -7.57
N THR A 9 -19.18 9.91 -6.91
CA THR A 9 -19.65 9.89 -5.51
C THR A 9 -18.61 10.54 -4.59
N ARG A 10 -17.32 10.22 -4.77
CA ARG A 10 -16.22 10.79 -3.97
C ARG A 10 -16.06 12.29 -4.23
N ARG A 11 -16.15 12.75 -5.49
CA ARG A 11 -16.16 14.20 -5.80
C ARG A 11 -17.32 14.91 -5.13
N ALA A 12 -18.52 14.35 -5.20
CA ALA A 12 -19.72 14.93 -4.55
C ALA A 12 -19.55 15.01 -3.02
N ALA A 13 -19.06 13.94 -2.39
CA ALA A 13 -18.79 13.91 -0.96
C ALA A 13 -17.67 14.90 -0.54
N THR A 14 -16.65 15.09 -1.40
CA THR A 14 -15.60 16.09 -1.16
C THR A 14 -16.20 17.51 -1.23
N LEU A 15 -16.98 17.82 -2.26
CA LEU A 15 -17.65 19.11 -2.41
C LEU A 15 -18.56 19.43 -1.23
N GLU A 16 -19.31 18.45 -0.74
CA GLU A 16 -20.15 18.59 0.46
C GLU A 16 -19.31 18.89 1.71
N ARG A 17 -18.23 18.17 1.94
CA ARG A 17 -17.36 18.31 3.13
C ARG A 17 -16.60 19.63 3.16
N ILE A 18 -16.11 20.12 2.03
CA ILE A 18 -15.45 21.43 1.97
C ILE A 18 -16.45 22.59 2.03
N GLY A 19 -17.73 22.34 1.68
CA GLY A 19 -18.85 23.26 1.82
C GLY A 19 -18.80 24.46 0.88
N ALA A 20 -17.77 25.29 0.96
CA ALA A 20 -17.58 26.46 0.10
C ALA A 20 -16.11 26.72 -0.17
N GLY A 21 -15.82 27.24 -1.38
CA GLY A 21 -14.45 27.51 -1.83
C GLY A 21 -14.05 26.68 -3.04
N LEU A 22 -12.76 26.65 -3.30
CA LEU A 22 -12.19 25.96 -4.45
C LEU A 22 -11.10 24.99 -3.99
N ALA A 23 -11.15 23.74 -4.45
CA ALA A 23 -10.10 22.76 -4.22
C ALA A 23 -9.27 22.53 -5.48
N ILE A 24 -7.96 22.35 -5.33
CA ILE A 24 -6.99 22.05 -6.40
C ILE A 24 -6.28 20.76 -6.06
N VAL A 25 -6.34 19.78 -6.97
CA VAL A 25 -5.72 18.46 -6.82
C VAL A 25 -4.94 18.14 -8.10
N PRO A 26 -3.62 18.36 -8.13
CA PRO A 26 -2.79 17.94 -9.24
C PRO A 26 -2.50 16.46 -9.21
N THR A 27 -2.26 15.84 -10.37
CA THR A 27 -1.67 14.51 -10.45
C THR A 27 -0.15 14.57 -10.33
N ALA A 28 0.49 13.40 -10.17
CA ALA A 28 1.94 13.27 -10.16
C ALA A 28 2.53 13.66 -11.54
N PRO A 29 3.73 14.27 -11.58
CA PRO A 29 4.44 14.47 -12.83
C PRO A 29 5.10 13.18 -13.33
N GLU A 30 5.32 13.08 -14.63
CA GLU A 30 6.23 12.09 -15.21
C GLU A 30 7.65 12.29 -14.66
N ARG A 31 8.39 11.21 -14.46
CA ARG A 31 9.74 11.22 -13.88
C ARG A 31 10.74 10.56 -14.82
N MET A 32 11.77 11.28 -15.20
CA MET A 32 12.85 10.73 -16.00
C MET A 32 13.68 9.72 -15.20
N ARG A 33 13.92 8.55 -15.80
CA ARG A 33 14.84 7.52 -15.29
C ARG A 33 16.27 7.82 -15.71
N ASN A 34 16.44 8.26 -16.97
CA ASN A 34 17.71 8.67 -17.57
C ASN A 34 17.44 9.74 -18.66
N ARG A 35 18.42 10.04 -19.54
CA ARG A 35 18.34 11.14 -20.51
C ARG A 35 17.10 11.15 -21.41
N ASP A 36 16.64 9.96 -21.84
CA ASP A 36 15.62 9.79 -22.89
C ASP A 36 14.66 8.64 -22.60
N SER A 37 14.58 8.23 -21.32
CA SER A 37 13.68 7.18 -20.87
C SER A 37 13.07 7.54 -19.52
N ASP A 38 11.77 7.39 -19.40
CA ASP A 38 11.01 7.68 -18.19
C ASP A 38 10.83 6.43 -17.33
N TYR A 39 10.54 6.64 -16.04
CA TYR A 39 9.89 5.63 -15.22
C TYR A 39 8.46 5.42 -15.72
N LEU A 40 7.94 4.21 -15.52
CA LEU A 40 6.52 3.98 -15.75
C LEU A 40 5.70 4.99 -14.93
N TYR A 41 4.75 5.65 -15.59
CA TYR A 41 3.93 6.67 -14.95
C TYR A 41 2.98 6.05 -13.91
N ARG A 42 2.95 6.65 -12.74
CA ARG A 42 1.99 6.38 -11.68
C ARG A 42 1.37 7.70 -11.22
N PHE A 43 0.06 7.77 -11.26
CA PHE A 43 -0.72 8.96 -10.88
C PHE A 43 -0.58 9.28 -9.37
N ASP A 44 -0.95 10.50 -8.97
CA ASP A 44 -1.12 10.86 -7.56
C ASP A 44 -2.36 10.17 -6.98
N SER A 45 -2.26 9.65 -5.75
CA SER A 45 -3.32 8.87 -5.12
C SER A 45 -4.57 9.69 -4.81
N TYR A 46 -4.46 10.95 -4.39
CA TYR A 46 -5.63 11.82 -4.16
C TYR A 46 -6.32 12.21 -5.46
N PHE A 47 -5.52 12.53 -6.48
CA PHE A 47 -6.06 12.83 -7.80
C PHE A 47 -6.83 11.63 -8.37
N TYR A 48 -6.22 10.45 -8.34
CA TYR A 48 -6.85 9.24 -8.87
C TYR A 48 -8.09 8.84 -8.07
N TYR A 49 -8.04 8.94 -6.74
CA TYR A 49 -9.18 8.68 -5.85
C TYR A 49 -10.43 9.46 -6.24
N LEU A 50 -10.25 10.70 -6.70
CA LEU A 50 -11.33 11.60 -7.09
C LEU A 50 -11.69 11.51 -8.59
N THR A 51 -10.80 11.04 -9.44
CA THR A 51 -10.98 11.16 -10.90
C THR A 51 -11.07 9.83 -11.63
N GLY A 52 -10.31 8.83 -11.23
CA GLY A 52 -10.04 7.63 -12.03
C GLY A 52 -9.27 7.93 -13.33
N PHE A 53 -8.80 9.17 -13.52
CA PHE A 53 -8.12 9.61 -14.74
C PHE A 53 -6.65 9.20 -14.71
N PRO A 54 -6.16 8.39 -15.65
CA PRO A 54 -4.84 7.76 -15.55
C PRO A 54 -3.72 8.54 -16.22
N GLU A 55 -4.00 9.64 -16.95
CA GLU A 55 -2.98 10.35 -17.70
C GLU A 55 -2.20 11.36 -16.85
N PRO A 56 -0.90 11.59 -17.17
CA PRO A 56 -0.13 12.67 -16.56
C PRO A 56 -0.63 14.06 -16.98
N ASP A 57 -0.04 15.09 -16.39
CA ASP A 57 -0.39 16.50 -16.63
C ASP A 57 -1.87 16.82 -16.38
N GLY A 58 -2.48 16.15 -15.40
CA GLY A 58 -3.86 16.37 -15.00
C GLY A 58 -3.97 17.25 -13.75
N VAL A 59 -4.99 18.12 -13.70
CA VAL A 59 -5.37 18.89 -12.51
C VAL A 59 -6.88 18.87 -12.36
N LEU A 60 -7.35 18.39 -11.21
CA LEU A 60 -8.75 18.48 -10.83
C LEU A 60 -8.98 19.79 -10.05
N VAL A 61 -9.97 20.54 -10.45
CA VAL A 61 -10.48 21.70 -9.71
C VAL A 61 -11.92 21.42 -9.30
N LEU A 62 -12.19 21.46 -7.99
CA LEU A 62 -13.53 21.34 -7.44
C LEU A 62 -14.00 22.72 -6.95
N VAL A 63 -15.09 23.24 -7.48
CA VAL A 63 -15.72 24.47 -7.03
C VAL A 63 -16.92 24.10 -6.17
N ALA A 64 -16.85 24.39 -4.87
CA ALA A 64 -17.94 24.13 -3.93
C ALA A 64 -18.79 25.39 -3.71
N GLY A 65 -20.06 25.20 -3.36
CA GLY A 65 -21.02 26.27 -3.11
C GLY A 65 -22.37 26.02 -3.79
N ALA A 66 -23.07 27.08 -4.13
CA ALA A 66 -24.45 27.00 -4.68
C ALA A 66 -24.55 26.25 -6.02
N THR A 67 -23.49 26.30 -6.83
CA THR A 67 -23.43 25.60 -8.12
C THR A 67 -22.11 24.82 -8.17
N PRO A 68 -22.07 23.63 -7.54
CA PRO A 68 -20.85 22.85 -7.45
C PRO A 68 -20.43 22.36 -8.83
N LYS A 69 -19.11 22.33 -9.08
CA LYS A 69 -18.52 21.86 -10.35
C LYS A 69 -17.24 21.07 -10.11
N ALA A 70 -17.04 20.06 -10.94
CA ALA A 70 -15.79 19.35 -11.09
C ALA A 70 -15.19 19.65 -12.47
N ILE A 71 -14.02 20.28 -12.51
CA ILE A 71 -13.34 20.76 -13.72
C ILE A 71 -12.03 20.00 -13.85
N LEU A 72 -11.80 19.37 -14.99
CA LEU A 72 -10.52 18.74 -15.32
C LEU A 72 -9.69 19.64 -16.23
N PHE A 73 -8.42 19.80 -15.91
CA PHE A 73 -7.42 20.29 -16.84
C PHE A 73 -6.54 19.11 -17.24
N CYS A 74 -6.37 18.83 -18.53
CA CYS A 74 -5.59 17.70 -19.03
C CYS A 74 -4.93 18.01 -20.38
N ARG A 75 -4.08 17.08 -20.83
CA ARG A 75 -3.40 17.19 -22.13
C ARG A 75 -4.41 17.23 -23.26
N GLU A 76 -4.10 18.01 -24.30
CA GLU A 76 -4.88 18.03 -25.52
C GLU A 76 -4.60 16.80 -26.39
N LYS A 77 -5.55 16.48 -27.28
CA LYS A 77 -5.30 15.62 -28.43
C LYS A 77 -4.15 16.18 -29.26
N HIS A 78 -3.19 15.33 -29.61
CA HIS A 78 -2.06 15.73 -30.43
C HIS A 78 -1.63 14.56 -31.32
N PRO A 79 -2.14 14.47 -32.56
CA PRO A 79 -1.94 13.31 -33.44
C PRO A 79 -0.46 12.91 -33.63
N GLU A 80 0.44 13.88 -33.76
CA GLU A 80 1.88 13.59 -33.89
C GLU A 80 2.46 12.97 -32.61
N ARG A 81 2.09 13.48 -31.43
CA ARG A 81 2.56 12.91 -30.17
C ARG A 81 1.89 11.55 -29.86
N GLU A 82 0.63 11.40 -30.22
CA GLU A 82 -0.06 10.12 -30.07
C GLU A 82 0.57 9.00 -30.94
N LEU A 83 1.25 9.37 -32.02
CA LEU A 83 2.03 8.43 -32.83
C LEU A 83 3.26 7.89 -32.05
N TRP A 84 3.84 8.67 -31.15
CA TRP A 84 5.03 8.32 -30.38
C TRP A 84 4.73 7.79 -28.98
N GLU A 85 3.76 8.40 -28.30
CA GLU A 85 3.50 8.24 -26.87
C GLU A 85 2.21 7.45 -26.59
N GLY A 86 1.40 7.19 -27.63
CA GLY A 86 0.12 6.50 -27.51
C GLY A 86 -1.06 7.46 -27.29
N PHE A 87 -2.21 6.87 -27.06
CA PHE A 87 -3.52 7.54 -26.97
C PHE A 87 -3.56 8.61 -25.86
N ARG A 88 -4.22 9.73 -26.16
CA ARG A 88 -4.61 10.78 -25.20
C ARG A 88 -6.10 11.02 -25.27
N TYR A 89 -6.78 11.13 -24.13
CA TYR A 89 -8.21 11.46 -24.11
C TYR A 89 -8.48 12.84 -24.74
N GLY A 90 -7.71 13.86 -24.36
CA GLY A 90 -8.04 15.25 -24.61
C GLY A 90 -9.25 15.72 -23.77
N PRO A 91 -9.46 17.03 -23.61
CA PRO A 91 -10.47 17.56 -22.70
C PRO A 91 -11.89 17.05 -22.94
N GLU A 92 -12.37 17.05 -24.19
CA GLU A 92 -13.77 16.67 -24.51
C GLU A 92 -14.05 15.20 -24.17
N ALA A 93 -13.23 14.27 -24.68
CA ALA A 93 -13.41 12.86 -24.40
C ALA A 93 -13.14 12.51 -22.93
N ALA A 94 -12.20 13.20 -22.25
CA ALA A 94 -11.99 13.03 -20.82
C ALA A 94 -13.22 13.49 -20.01
N ARG A 95 -13.83 14.62 -20.36
CA ARG A 95 -15.05 15.11 -19.74
C ARG A 95 -16.17 14.06 -19.81
N GLU A 96 -16.39 13.49 -20.96
CA GLU A 96 -17.44 12.50 -21.19
C GLU A 96 -17.11 11.17 -20.51
N ALA A 97 -15.90 10.65 -20.68
CA ALA A 97 -15.50 9.34 -20.17
C ALA A 97 -15.43 9.28 -18.63
N PHE A 98 -15.07 10.37 -17.97
CA PHE A 98 -14.88 10.44 -16.50
C PHE A 98 -15.93 11.29 -15.78
N GLY A 99 -16.91 11.85 -16.51
CA GLY A 99 -18.06 12.55 -15.96
C GLY A 99 -17.69 13.83 -15.23
N PHE A 100 -16.87 14.70 -15.86
CA PHE A 100 -16.61 16.06 -15.39
C PHE A 100 -17.65 17.04 -15.93
N ASP A 101 -17.91 18.12 -15.20
CA ASP A 101 -18.81 19.19 -15.67
C ASP A 101 -18.16 19.99 -16.79
N GLU A 102 -16.85 20.27 -16.64
CA GLU A 102 -16.03 20.98 -17.62
C GLU A 102 -14.68 20.27 -17.75
N ALA A 103 -14.05 20.38 -18.92
CA ALA A 103 -12.66 20.02 -19.11
C ALA A 103 -11.96 20.99 -20.04
N HIS A 104 -10.70 21.31 -19.75
CA HIS A 104 -9.90 22.32 -20.47
C HIS A 104 -8.49 21.80 -20.76
N PRO A 105 -7.83 22.35 -21.79
CA PRO A 105 -6.42 22.14 -21.99
C PRO A 105 -5.59 22.53 -20.77
N ILE A 106 -4.60 21.72 -20.42
CA ILE A 106 -3.69 22.02 -19.30
C ILE A 106 -2.94 23.33 -19.49
N ALA A 107 -2.68 23.73 -20.74
CA ALA A 107 -2.06 25.01 -21.07
C ALA A 107 -2.88 26.23 -20.63
N GLU A 108 -4.19 26.09 -20.46
CA GLU A 108 -5.07 27.17 -20.01
C GLU A 108 -5.13 27.31 -18.48
N LEU A 109 -4.51 26.39 -17.73
CA LEU A 109 -4.62 26.33 -16.27
C LEU A 109 -4.23 27.66 -15.61
N ASP A 110 -3.05 28.23 -15.94
CA ASP A 110 -2.55 29.46 -15.32
C ASP A 110 -3.43 30.68 -15.63
N ALA A 111 -4.10 30.71 -16.77
CA ALA A 111 -5.01 31.80 -17.13
C ALA A 111 -6.39 31.67 -16.47
N LYS A 112 -6.89 30.46 -16.27
CA LYS A 112 -8.22 30.19 -15.74
C LYS A 112 -8.27 30.16 -14.22
N LEU A 113 -7.22 29.63 -13.56
CA LEU A 113 -7.24 29.47 -12.10
C LEU A 113 -7.45 30.77 -11.33
N PRO A 114 -6.79 31.91 -11.64
CA PRO A 114 -7.09 33.16 -10.95
C PRO A 114 -8.56 33.58 -11.07
N GLN A 115 -9.21 33.32 -12.21
CA GLN A 115 -10.63 33.64 -12.42
C GLN A 115 -11.54 32.73 -11.57
N LEU A 116 -11.21 31.46 -11.44
CA LEU A 116 -11.95 30.48 -10.63
C LEU A 116 -11.75 30.72 -9.12
N ILE A 117 -10.55 31.19 -8.72
CA ILE A 117 -10.18 31.52 -7.33
C ILE A 117 -10.83 32.83 -6.87
N ALA A 118 -11.06 33.78 -7.79
CA ALA A 118 -11.62 35.08 -7.50
C ALA A 118 -12.97 34.97 -6.77
N ASN A 119 -13.12 35.70 -5.66
CA ASN A 119 -14.31 35.75 -4.83
C ASN A 119 -14.67 34.41 -4.13
N GLN A 120 -13.77 33.42 -4.14
CA GLN A 120 -13.95 32.23 -3.32
C GLN A 120 -13.65 32.54 -1.85
N PRO A 121 -14.39 31.98 -0.88
CA PRO A 121 -14.14 32.21 0.55
C PRO A 121 -12.88 31.50 1.04
N ALA A 122 -12.56 30.34 0.50
CA ALA A 122 -11.42 29.53 0.88
C ALA A 122 -10.78 28.82 -0.33
N LEU A 123 -9.49 28.55 -0.23
CA LEU A 123 -8.75 27.68 -1.12
C LEU A 123 -8.39 26.39 -0.37
N HIS A 124 -8.77 25.24 -0.91
CA HIS A 124 -8.42 23.92 -0.39
C HIS A 124 -7.33 23.32 -1.27
N TYR A 125 -6.19 23.03 -0.66
CA TYR A 125 -4.99 22.55 -1.37
C TYR A 125 -4.15 21.74 -0.37
N ALA A 126 -3.21 20.94 -0.83
CA ALA A 126 -2.26 20.19 0.01
C ALA A 126 -0.90 20.91 0.07
N PRO A 127 -0.70 21.95 0.90
CA PRO A 127 0.53 22.71 0.93
C PRO A 127 1.70 21.86 1.45
N GLY A 128 2.90 22.13 0.91
CA GLY A 128 4.14 21.47 1.32
C GLY A 128 4.39 20.10 0.68
N MET A 129 3.50 19.61 -0.19
CA MET A 129 3.72 18.36 -0.91
C MET A 129 4.67 18.52 -2.10
N ASP A 130 4.57 19.64 -2.80
CA ASP A 130 5.41 19.96 -3.95
C ASP A 130 5.69 21.48 -3.99
N ALA A 131 6.96 21.87 -3.89
CA ALA A 131 7.35 23.27 -3.83
C ALA A 131 7.03 24.07 -5.11
N ALA A 132 7.01 23.40 -6.28
CA ALA A 132 6.65 24.05 -7.53
C ALA A 132 5.15 24.36 -7.59
N TRP A 133 4.32 23.43 -7.08
CA TRP A 133 2.89 23.66 -6.93
C TRP A 133 2.59 24.73 -5.89
N ASP A 134 3.28 24.74 -4.75
CA ASP A 134 3.13 25.79 -3.72
C ASP A 134 3.40 27.18 -4.33
N ALA A 135 4.50 27.32 -5.06
CA ALA A 135 4.85 28.59 -5.73
C ALA A 135 3.79 29.00 -6.77
N ARG A 136 3.23 28.02 -7.51
CA ARG A 136 2.20 28.26 -8.53
C ARG A 136 0.89 28.75 -7.91
N VAL A 137 0.45 28.09 -6.85
CA VAL A 137 -0.76 28.47 -6.09
C VAL A 137 -0.62 29.87 -5.48
N MET A 138 0.54 30.18 -4.88
CA MET A 138 0.81 31.51 -4.33
C MET A 138 0.82 32.59 -5.42
N ARG A 139 1.32 32.31 -6.61
CA ARG A 139 1.25 33.23 -7.76
C ARG A 139 -0.20 33.54 -8.13
N TRP A 140 -1.06 32.52 -8.32
CA TRP A 140 -2.48 32.73 -8.65
C TRP A 140 -3.23 33.54 -7.59
N LEU A 141 -2.95 33.30 -6.30
CA LEU A 141 -3.51 34.12 -5.21
C LEU A 141 -3.07 35.58 -5.30
N ASN A 142 -1.80 35.84 -5.64
CA ASN A 142 -1.29 37.19 -5.80
C ASN A 142 -1.87 37.88 -7.05
N ASP A 143 -2.10 37.14 -8.13
CA ASP A 143 -2.79 37.66 -9.32
C ASP A 143 -4.21 38.12 -8.97
N VAL A 144 -4.95 37.33 -8.17
CA VAL A 144 -6.29 37.73 -7.67
C VAL A 144 -6.19 38.93 -6.74
N ARG A 145 -5.22 39.00 -5.81
CA ARG A 145 -5.00 40.13 -4.89
C ARG A 145 -4.71 41.43 -5.64
N ALA A 146 -4.02 41.36 -6.79
CA ALA A 146 -3.76 42.49 -7.65
C ALA A 146 -5.04 43.15 -8.21
N LEU A 147 -6.15 42.40 -8.27
CA LEU A 147 -7.46 42.87 -8.73
C LEU A 147 -8.31 43.54 -7.63
N ALA A 148 -7.79 43.70 -6.42
CA ALA A 148 -8.55 44.23 -5.27
C ALA A 148 -9.21 45.60 -5.54
N ARG A 149 -8.58 46.48 -6.34
CA ARG A 149 -9.16 47.78 -6.72
C ARG A 149 -10.38 47.68 -7.62
N THR A 150 -10.61 46.51 -8.25
CA THR A 150 -11.82 46.25 -9.06
C THR A 150 -12.97 45.66 -8.27
N GLY A 151 -12.80 45.48 -6.94
CA GLY A 151 -13.77 44.84 -6.07
C GLY A 151 -13.69 43.32 -6.00
N VAL A 152 -12.68 42.71 -6.63
CA VAL A 152 -12.43 41.29 -6.56
C VAL A 152 -11.72 40.94 -5.24
N ALA A 153 -12.24 39.95 -4.52
CA ALA A 153 -11.64 39.43 -3.29
C ALA A 153 -10.86 38.12 -3.54
N ALA A 154 -9.68 38.01 -2.95
CA ALA A 154 -8.97 36.74 -2.87
C ALA A 154 -9.47 35.92 -1.68
N PRO A 155 -9.36 34.57 -1.70
CA PRO A 155 -9.65 33.73 -0.56
C PRO A 155 -8.91 34.20 0.70
N ALA A 156 -9.67 34.26 1.81
CA ALA A 156 -9.11 34.64 3.11
C ALA A 156 -8.38 33.48 3.81
N GLU A 157 -8.70 32.25 3.43
CA GLU A 157 -8.19 31.03 4.07
C GLU A 157 -7.59 30.09 3.03
N ILE A 158 -6.50 29.42 3.45
CA ILE A 158 -5.97 28.23 2.77
C ILE A 158 -6.15 27.08 3.75
N ARG A 159 -6.83 26.03 3.32
CA ARG A 159 -7.10 24.83 4.13
C ARG A 159 -6.44 23.63 3.53
N ASP A 160 -5.82 22.80 4.37
CA ASP A 160 -5.21 21.53 3.92
C ASP A 160 -6.30 20.54 3.52
N LEU A 161 -6.36 20.24 2.24
CA LEU A 161 -7.34 19.32 1.67
C LEU A 161 -7.12 17.87 2.13
N ARG A 162 -5.88 17.50 2.52
CA ARG A 162 -5.56 16.16 3.00
C ARG A 162 -6.40 15.77 4.20
N VAL A 163 -6.67 16.67 5.12
CA VAL A 163 -7.52 16.40 6.29
C VAL A 163 -8.88 15.82 5.87
N THR A 164 -9.45 16.32 4.78
CA THR A 164 -10.73 15.83 4.25
C THR A 164 -10.54 14.49 3.51
N LEU A 165 -9.56 14.41 2.63
CA LEU A 165 -9.38 13.24 1.78
C LEU A 165 -8.85 12.03 2.55
N ASP A 166 -7.97 12.21 3.53
CA ASP A 166 -7.46 11.15 4.39
C ASP A 166 -8.59 10.50 5.19
N ALA A 167 -9.48 11.33 5.75
CA ALA A 167 -10.65 10.83 6.46
C ALA A 167 -11.62 10.05 5.54
N MET A 168 -11.69 10.40 4.25
CA MET A 168 -12.50 9.68 3.27
C MET A 168 -11.84 8.38 2.84
N ARG A 169 -10.53 8.40 2.56
CA ARG A 169 -9.75 7.23 2.12
C ARG A 169 -9.62 6.16 3.20
N LEU A 170 -9.70 6.53 4.47
CA LEU A 170 -9.55 5.61 5.60
C LEU A 170 -10.60 4.48 5.60
N VAL A 171 -11.83 4.76 5.19
CA VAL A 171 -12.91 3.77 5.09
C VAL A 171 -13.22 3.51 3.63
N LYS A 172 -12.88 2.31 3.17
CA LYS A 172 -12.98 1.90 1.77
C LYS A 172 -14.43 1.65 1.37
N ASP A 173 -14.79 2.10 0.19
CA ASP A 173 -16.06 1.75 -0.45
C ASP A 173 -16.01 0.36 -1.11
N ASP A 174 -17.16 -0.11 -1.60
CA ASP A 174 -17.27 -1.46 -2.21
C ASP A 174 -16.40 -1.63 -3.47
N TYR A 175 -16.19 -0.56 -4.25
CA TYR A 175 -15.31 -0.58 -5.41
C TYR A 175 -13.85 -0.78 -4.99
N GLU A 176 -13.37 0.01 -4.01
CA GLU A 176 -12.02 -0.12 -3.45
C GLU A 176 -11.78 -1.52 -2.93
N LEU A 177 -12.71 -2.04 -2.13
CA LEU A 177 -12.61 -3.39 -1.57
C LEU A 177 -12.60 -4.49 -2.63
N ALA A 178 -13.34 -4.32 -3.73
CA ALA A 178 -13.30 -5.27 -4.83
C ALA A 178 -11.92 -5.31 -5.52
N VAL A 179 -11.31 -4.13 -5.76
CA VAL A 179 -9.98 -4.04 -6.35
C VAL A 179 -8.91 -4.57 -5.39
N MET A 180 -8.98 -4.22 -4.11
CA MET A 180 -8.04 -4.69 -3.07
C MET A 180 -8.09 -6.21 -2.90
N ARG A 181 -9.30 -6.82 -2.88
CA ARG A 181 -9.42 -8.30 -2.87
C ARG A 181 -8.74 -8.93 -4.06
N ARG A 182 -8.90 -8.34 -5.25
CA ARG A 182 -8.24 -8.86 -6.46
C ARG A 182 -6.72 -8.69 -6.40
N ALA A 183 -6.21 -7.56 -5.92
CA ALA A 183 -4.77 -7.35 -5.68
C ALA A 183 -4.20 -8.37 -4.68
N ALA A 184 -4.91 -8.61 -3.58
CA ALA A 184 -4.55 -9.60 -2.57
C ALA A 184 -4.53 -11.04 -3.12
N GLU A 185 -5.52 -11.40 -3.94
CA GLU A 185 -5.56 -12.71 -4.62
C GLU A 185 -4.37 -12.92 -5.56
N ILE A 186 -4.03 -11.92 -6.38
CA ILE A 186 -2.87 -11.95 -7.27
C ILE A 186 -1.59 -12.11 -6.46
N SER A 187 -1.43 -11.33 -5.39
CA SER A 187 -0.25 -11.34 -4.53
C SER A 187 -0.11 -12.68 -3.80
N ALA A 188 -1.20 -13.23 -3.26
CA ALA A 188 -1.19 -14.57 -2.66
C ALA A 188 -0.77 -15.65 -3.67
N GLY A 189 -1.26 -15.59 -4.92
CA GLY A 189 -0.83 -16.44 -6.02
C GLY A 189 0.66 -16.34 -6.32
N ALA A 190 1.22 -15.12 -6.26
CA ALA A 190 2.65 -14.89 -6.46
C ALA A 190 3.50 -15.51 -5.34
N HIS A 191 3.08 -15.42 -4.09
CA HIS A 191 3.76 -16.10 -2.97
C HIS A 191 3.72 -17.63 -3.12
N VAL A 192 2.57 -18.20 -3.51
CA VAL A 192 2.45 -19.64 -3.82
C VAL A 192 3.39 -20.03 -4.95
N ARG A 193 3.52 -19.19 -5.98
CA ARG A 193 4.44 -19.40 -7.09
C ARG A 193 5.91 -19.33 -6.63
N ALA A 194 6.27 -18.34 -5.84
CA ALA A 194 7.61 -18.19 -5.26
C ALA A 194 7.99 -19.40 -4.41
N MET A 195 7.11 -19.88 -3.50
CA MET A 195 7.34 -21.09 -2.72
C MET A 195 7.61 -22.32 -3.61
N ARG A 196 6.87 -22.46 -4.70
CA ARG A 196 7.06 -23.57 -5.66
C ARG A 196 8.32 -23.48 -6.50
N SER A 197 8.84 -22.29 -6.72
CA SER A 197 10.02 -22.04 -7.56
C SER A 197 11.30 -22.01 -6.75
N THR A 198 11.21 -21.80 -5.43
CA THR A 198 12.37 -21.71 -4.54
C THR A 198 13.09 -23.04 -4.42
N ARG A 199 14.42 -22.99 -4.57
CA ARG A 199 15.35 -24.12 -4.43
C ARG A 199 16.72 -23.60 -3.99
N ALA A 200 17.48 -24.43 -3.34
CA ALA A 200 18.89 -24.15 -3.05
C ALA A 200 19.67 -23.87 -4.35
N GLY A 201 20.56 -22.89 -4.29
CA GLY A 201 21.37 -22.45 -5.42
C GLY A 201 20.71 -21.43 -6.35
N ALA A 202 19.38 -21.17 -6.26
CA ALA A 202 18.75 -20.06 -6.96
C ALA A 202 19.23 -18.72 -6.39
N MET A 203 19.08 -17.67 -7.16
CA MET A 203 19.36 -16.30 -6.70
C MET A 203 18.08 -15.64 -6.20
N GLU A 204 18.19 -14.71 -5.25
CA GLU A 204 17.04 -13.93 -4.73
C GLU A 204 16.29 -13.24 -5.87
N TYR A 205 17.00 -12.62 -6.84
CA TYR A 205 16.37 -11.97 -8.00
C TYR A 205 15.64 -12.95 -8.95
N GLU A 206 16.00 -14.25 -8.97
CA GLU A 206 15.22 -15.24 -9.76
C GLU A 206 13.83 -15.44 -9.15
N ILE A 207 13.75 -15.43 -7.81
CA ILE A 207 12.47 -15.53 -7.11
C ILE A 207 11.68 -14.23 -7.21
N GLU A 208 12.35 -13.07 -7.14
CA GLU A 208 11.72 -11.77 -7.44
C GLU A 208 11.09 -11.76 -8.83
N ALA A 209 11.78 -12.27 -9.84
CA ALA A 209 11.25 -12.35 -11.21
C ALA A 209 9.98 -13.21 -11.29
N GLU A 210 9.88 -14.29 -10.50
CA GLU A 210 8.66 -15.12 -10.42
C GLU A 210 7.46 -14.35 -9.81
N LEU A 211 7.71 -13.50 -8.81
CA LEU A 211 6.70 -12.62 -8.21
C LEU A 211 6.21 -11.59 -9.24
N LEU A 212 7.14 -10.85 -9.86
CA LEU A 212 6.82 -9.83 -10.85
C LEU A 212 6.11 -10.41 -12.08
N TYR A 213 6.49 -11.61 -12.52
CA TYR A 213 5.79 -12.31 -13.59
C TYR A 213 4.33 -12.60 -13.22
N GLU A 214 4.08 -13.09 -11.99
CA GLU A 214 2.72 -13.40 -11.54
C GLU A 214 1.87 -12.14 -11.45
N PHE A 215 2.41 -11.04 -10.94
CA PHE A 215 1.72 -9.73 -10.91
C PHE A 215 1.33 -9.29 -12.32
N ARG A 216 2.30 -9.23 -13.24
CA ARG A 216 2.07 -8.72 -14.60
C ARG A 216 1.13 -9.58 -15.43
N ARG A 217 1.19 -10.90 -15.33
CA ARG A 217 0.30 -11.80 -16.09
C ARG A 217 -1.17 -11.67 -15.69
N HIS A 218 -1.44 -11.16 -14.48
CA HIS A 218 -2.78 -10.92 -13.98
C HIS A 218 -3.26 -9.47 -14.10
N GLY A 219 -2.48 -8.61 -14.76
CA GLY A 219 -2.87 -7.25 -15.12
C GLY A 219 -2.42 -6.18 -14.12
N SER A 220 -1.74 -6.55 -13.03
CA SER A 220 -1.13 -5.55 -12.15
C SER A 220 -0.12 -4.69 -12.91
N GLN A 221 -0.16 -3.40 -12.71
CA GLN A 221 0.72 -2.43 -13.38
C GLN A 221 2.10 -2.41 -12.75
N PHE A 222 2.17 -2.49 -11.41
CA PHE A 222 3.38 -2.36 -10.61
C PHE A 222 3.38 -3.35 -9.44
N PRO A 223 4.56 -3.68 -8.86
CA PRO A 223 4.61 -4.04 -7.45
C PRO A 223 4.20 -2.81 -6.62
N ALA A 224 3.48 -3.01 -5.51
CA ALA A 224 3.02 -1.91 -4.64
C ALA A 224 4.19 -1.17 -3.98
N TYR A 225 5.27 -1.89 -3.73
CA TYR A 225 6.55 -1.43 -3.21
C TYR A 225 7.67 -2.32 -3.77
N TRP A 226 8.93 -1.93 -3.51
CA TRP A 226 10.06 -2.72 -3.97
C TRP A 226 10.09 -4.10 -3.27
N PRO A 227 9.96 -5.23 -3.99
CA PRO A 227 9.92 -6.54 -3.36
C PRO A 227 11.16 -6.82 -2.52
N ILE A 228 10.96 -7.38 -1.33
CA ILE A 228 11.99 -7.89 -0.45
C ILE A 228 12.07 -9.40 -0.65
N VAL A 229 13.22 -9.91 -1.06
CA VAL A 229 13.48 -11.34 -1.23
C VAL A 229 14.77 -11.68 -0.50
N ALA A 230 14.66 -12.02 0.78
CA ALA A 230 15.75 -12.02 1.74
C ALA A 230 16.09 -13.44 2.22
N GLY A 231 17.16 -14.02 1.72
CA GLY A 231 17.67 -15.35 2.11
C GLY A 231 18.55 -15.29 3.37
N GLY A 232 18.38 -16.24 4.30
CA GLY A 232 19.24 -16.41 5.48
C GLY A 232 19.34 -15.15 6.34
N ALA A 233 20.54 -14.65 6.57
CA ALA A 233 20.81 -13.48 7.41
C ALA A 233 20.16 -12.18 6.87
N ASN A 234 19.94 -12.07 5.56
CA ASN A 234 19.28 -10.93 4.93
C ASN A 234 17.84 -10.73 5.46
N ALA A 235 17.18 -11.81 5.87
CA ALA A 235 15.85 -11.76 6.51
C ALA A 235 15.83 -10.97 7.82
N CYS A 236 16.99 -10.67 8.43
CA CYS A 236 17.11 -9.80 9.60
C CYS A 236 17.32 -8.32 9.22
N ILE A 237 17.23 -7.95 7.94
CA ILE A 237 17.24 -6.57 7.43
C ILE A 237 15.85 -6.23 6.98
N LEU A 238 15.15 -5.35 7.72
CA LEU A 238 13.71 -5.11 7.56
C LEU A 238 13.29 -4.69 6.15
N HIS A 239 14.08 -3.83 5.50
CA HIS A 239 13.85 -3.35 4.13
C HIS A 239 15.02 -3.72 3.22
N TYR A 240 15.38 -5.02 3.19
CA TYR A 240 16.39 -5.53 2.29
C TYR A 240 15.96 -5.36 0.82
N ARG A 241 16.82 -4.84 -0.04
CA ARG A 241 16.45 -4.46 -1.42
C ARG A 241 17.39 -4.99 -2.50
N GLU A 242 18.55 -5.48 -2.12
CA GLU A 242 19.58 -5.91 -3.07
C GLU A 242 19.15 -7.11 -3.88
N ASN A 243 18.48 -8.09 -3.26
CA ASN A 243 17.97 -9.32 -3.86
C ASN A 243 19.01 -10.04 -4.73
N ASP A 244 20.30 -10.00 -4.34
CA ASP A 244 21.42 -10.43 -5.19
C ASP A 244 22.23 -11.62 -4.64
N LYS A 245 21.75 -12.26 -3.58
CA LYS A 245 22.44 -13.38 -2.96
C LYS A 245 21.89 -14.73 -3.42
N ARG A 246 22.75 -15.74 -3.32
CA ARG A 246 22.39 -17.13 -3.58
C ARG A 246 21.66 -17.72 -2.37
N LEU A 247 20.56 -18.40 -2.62
CA LEU A 247 19.79 -19.11 -1.61
C LEU A 247 20.52 -20.38 -1.17
N GLU A 248 20.77 -20.50 0.11
CA GLU A 248 21.49 -21.63 0.69
C GLU A 248 20.52 -22.64 1.29
N ASP A 249 20.81 -23.94 1.11
CA ASP A 249 20.05 -25.01 1.76
C ASP A 249 20.13 -24.89 3.28
N GLY A 250 19.04 -25.25 3.96
CA GLY A 250 18.94 -25.14 5.43
C GLY A 250 18.70 -23.74 5.94
N THR A 251 18.58 -22.70 5.08
CA THR A 251 18.21 -21.34 5.47
C THR A 251 16.71 -21.05 5.22
N LEU A 252 16.21 -19.95 5.79
CA LEU A 252 14.90 -19.41 5.47
C LEU A 252 14.99 -18.36 4.35
N LEU A 253 13.92 -18.24 3.57
CA LEU A 253 13.66 -17.14 2.66
C LEU A 253 12.46 -16.36 3.16
N LEU A 254 12.66 -15.09 3.47
CA LEU A 254 11.61 -14.11 3.76
C LEU A 254 11.31 -13.35 2.48
N ILE A 255 10.05 -13.38 2.05
CA ILE A 255 9.55 -12.58 0.94
C ILE A 255 8.49 -11.64 1.47
N ASP A 256 8.66 -10.35 1.18
CA ASP A 256 7.69 -9.30 1.43
C ASP A 256 7.43 -8.59 0.09
N ALA A 257 6.25 -8.86 -0.49
CA ALA A 257 5.92 -8.42 -1.84
C ALA A 257 4.39 -8.46 -2.07
N GLY A 258 3.85 -7.34 -2.46
CA GLY A 258 2.48 -7.20 -2.92
C GLY A 258 2.40 -6.50 -4.27
N CYS A 259 1.32 -6.68 -5.01
CA CYS A 259 1.09 -5.99 -6.27
C CYS A 259 0.25 -4.72 -6.08
N GLU A 260 0.42 -3.76 -6.98
CA GLU A 260 -0.52 -2.65 -7.16
C GLU A 260 -1.43 -2.97 -8.35
N LEU A 261 -2.74 -2.97 -8.12
CA LEU A 261 -3.75 -3.14 -9.16
C LEU A 261 -4.66 -1.91 -9.17
N ASP A 262 -4.75 -1.23 -10.32
CA ASP A 262 -5.55 -0.01 -10.48
C ASP A 262 -5.29 1.02 -9.34
N GLY A 263 -4.02 1.14 -8.94
CA GLY A 263 -3.56 2.03 -7.88
C GLY A 263 -3.67 1.49 -6.46
N TYR A 264 -4.39 0.38 -6.22
CA TYR A 264 -4.56 -0.19 -4.88
C TYR A 264 -3.50 -1.25 -4.58
N ALA A 265 -2.89 -1.12 -3.42
CA ALA A 265 -1.84 -2.01 -2.94
C ALA A 265 -2.40 -3.26 -2.26
N ALA A 266 -1.66 -4.37 -2.37
CA ALA A 266 -1.68 -5.48 -1.43
C ALA A 266 -0.31 -5.57 -0.75
N ASP A 267 -0.27 -6.13 0.45
CA ASP A 267 0.93 -6.28 1.25
C ASP A 267 0.98 -7.65 1.93
N ILE A 268 1.97 -8.46 1.58
CA ILE A 268 2.09 -9.84 2.11
C ILE A 268 3.53 -10.15 2.43
N THR A 269 3.79 -10.61 3.64
CA THR A 269 5.04 -11.29 3.95
C THR A 269 4.81 -12.77 4.24
N ARG A 270 5.66 -13.61 3.65
CA ARG A 270 5.80 -15.04 3.99
C ARG A 270 7.26 -15.40 4.19
N THR A 271 7.53 -16.22 5.20
CA THR A 271 8.86 -16.76 5.47
C THR A 271 8.80 -18.28 5.39
N PHE A 272 9.67 -18.90 4.59
CA PHE A 272 9.64 -20.35 4.37
C PHE A 272 11.04 -20.92 4.12
N PRO A 273 11.26 -22.23 4.36
CA PRO A 273 12.59 -22.83 4.24
C PRO A 273 12.99 -23.02 2.78
N VAL A 274 14.22 -22.65 2.41
CA VAL A 274 14.77 -22.83 1.05
C VAL A 274 14.73 -24.31 0.63
N GLY A 275 15.07 -25.23 1.55
CA GLY A 275 15.05 -26.68 1.31
C GLY A 275 13.67 -27.33 1.47
N GLY A 276 12.59 -26.55 1.70
CA GLY A 276 11.22 -27.06 1.83
C GLY A 276 10.86 -27.67 3.17
N ARG A 277 11.75 -27.61 4.18
CA ARG A 277 11.49 -28.11 5.54
C ARG A 277 12.14 -27.22 6.59
N TYR A 278 11.37 -26.83 7.60
CA TYR A 278 11.88 -26.06 8.72
C TYR A 278 12.76 -26.94 9.64
N SER A 279 13.89 -26.38 10.10
CA SER A 279 14.64 -26.96 11.22
C SER A 279 13.90 -26.69 12.54
N GLY A 280 14.25 -27.42 13.64
CA GLY A 280 13.64 -27.20 14.93
C GLY A 280 13.69 -25.73 15.41
N PRO A 281 14.86 -25.07 15.42
CA PRO A 281 14.98 -23.66 15.77
C PRO A 281 14.17 -22.72 14.86
N GLN A 282 14.14 -22.98 13.55
CA GLN A 282 13.35 -22.19 12.59
C GLN A 282 11.84 -22.33 12.85
N ALA A 283 11.37 -23.58 13.07
CA ALA A 283 9.97 -23.82 13.39
C ALA A 283 9.57 -23.14 14.71
N ALA A 284 10.41 -23.18 15.73
CA ALA A 284 10.13 -22.53 17.02
C ALA A 284 9.93 -21.02 16.89
N ILE A 285 10.80 -20.33 16.14
CA ILE A 285 10.62 -18.86 15.87
C ILE A 285 9.41 -18.63 14.97
N TYR A 286 9.23 -19.44 13.93
CA TYR A 286 8.11 -19.28 12.99
C TYR A 286 6.75 -19.45 13.66
N GLU A 287 6.58 -20.51 14.46
CA GLU A 287 5.33 -20.79 15.19
C GLU A 287 5.04 -19.69 16.23
N LEU A 288 6.08 -19.14 16.88
CA LEU A 288 5.92 -18.00 17.78
C LEU A 288 5.39 -16.77 17.05
N VAL A 289 5.98 -16.42 15.90
CA VAL A 289 5.52 -15.27 15.08
C VAL A 289 4.11 -15.52 14.54
N LEU A 290 3.80 -16.75 14.12
CA LEU A 290 2.45 -17.11 13.68
C LEU A 290 1.43 -16.99 14.82
N ALA A 291 1.76 -17.43 16.01
CA ALA A 291 0.90 -17.28 17.20
C ALA A 291 0.65 -15.79 17.52
N ALA A 292 1.70 -14.96 17.41
CA ALA A 292 1.58 -13.51 17.59
C ALA A 292 0.68 -12.87 16.52
N GLN A 293 0.81 -13.28 15.25
CA GLN A 293 -0.03 -12.80 14.18
C GLN A 293 -1.50 -13.18 14.38
N LEU A 294 -1.79 -14.42 14.74
CA LEU A 294 -3.15 -14.88 14.99
C LEU A 294 -3.77 -14.15 16.18
N ALA A 295 -3.00 -13.89 17.26
CA ALA A 295 -3.45 -13.09 18.39
C ALA A 295 -3.75 -11.63 17.97
N ALA A 296 -2.92 -11.04 17.12
CA ALA A 296 -3.15 -9.69 16.58
C ALA A 296 -4.40 -9.63 15.69
N ILE A 297 -4.57 -10.58 14.77
CA ILE A 297 -5.75 -10.69 13.90
C ILE A 297 -7.04 -10.79 14.72
N ALA A 298 -7.02 -11.51 15.84
CA ALA A 298 -8.20 -11.65 16.72
C ALA A 298 -8.65 -10.31 17.33
N GLU A 299 -7.77 -9.32 17.41
CA GLU A 299 -8.07 -7.97 17.88
C GLU A 299 -8.47 -7.00 16.75
N VAL A 300 -8.39 -7.38 15.47
CA VAL A 300 -8.88 -6.60 14.35
C VAL A 300 -10.40 -6.73 14.27
N LYS A 301 -11.10 -5.91 15.05
CA LYS A 301 -12.58 -5.92 15.12
C LYS A 301 -13.11 -4.51 15.41
N PRO A 302 -14.36 -4.22 15.00
CA PRO A 302 -14.95 -2.90 15.23
C PRO A 302 -14.93 -2.50 16.70
N GLY A 303 -14.58 -1.24 16.95
CA GLY A 303 -14.54 -0.64 18.29
C GLY A 303 -13.23 -0.83 19.05
N ASN A 304 -12.41 -1.81 18.70
CA ASN A 304 -11.07 -1.92 19.28
C ASN A 304 -10.19 -0.74 18.86
N PRO A 305 -9.34 -0.24 19.76
CA PRO A 305 -8.39 0.80 19.38
C PRO A 305 -7.34 0.26 18.40
N TRP A 306 -6.87 1.11 17.49
CA TRP A 306 -5.83 0.78 16.50
C TRP A 306 -4.63 0.01 17.07
N ASN A 307 -4.25 0.30 18.31
CA ASN A 307 -3.08 -0.33 18.94
C ASN A 307 -3.35 -1.76 19.46
N ALA A 308 -4.60 -2.18 19.60
CA ALA A 308 -4.94 -3.49 20.19
C ALA A 308 -4.27 -4.69 19.50
N PRO A 309 -4.20 -4.79 18.14
CA PRO A 309 -3.46 -5.84 17.46
C PRO A 309 -1.97 -5.85 17.83
N HIS A 310 -1.34 -4.67 17.92
CA HIS A 310 0.06 -4.57 18.32
C HIS A 310 0.29 -5.06 19.74
N ASP A 311 -0.52 -4.61 20.68
CA ASP A 311 -0.39 -5.00 22.09
C ASP A 311 -0.58 -6.52 22.27
N ALA A 312 -1.48 -7.14 21.50
CA ALA A 312 -1.67 -8.59 21.49
C ALA A 312 -0.44 -9.32 20.96
N ALA A 313 0.11 -8.88 19.83
CA ALA A 313 1.33 -9.46 19.26
C ALA A 313 2.52 -9.34 20.20
N VAL A 314 2.76 -8.16 20.77
CA VAL A 314 3.87 -7.90 21.71
C VAL A 314 3.79 -8.83 22.93
N LYS A 315 2.60 -9.07 23.49
CA LYS A 315 2.45 -9.97 24.64
C LYS A 315 2.87 -11.41 24.30
N VAL A 316 2.45 -11.92 23.14
CA VAL A 316 2.82 -13.28 22.70
C VAL A 316 4.33 -13.35 22.43
N LEU A 317 4.90 -12.38 21.70
CA LEU A 317 6.31 -12.35 21.37
C LEU A 317 7.18 -12.23 22.62
N ALA A 318 6.84 -11.32 23.56
CA ALA A 318 7.62 -11.11 24.78
C ALA A 318 7.70 -12.39 25.63
N GLN A 319 6.58 -13.09 25.83
CA GLN A 319 6.57 -14.37 26.53
C GLN A 319 7.39 -15.42 25.78
N GLY A 320 7.19 -15.56 24.46
CA GLY A 320 7.95 -16.52 23.66
C GLY A 320 9.45 -16.24 23.63
N PHE A 321 9.87 -14.97 23.64
CA PHE A 321 11.30 -14.62 23.73
C PHE A 321 11.92 -15.02 25.07
N ILE A 322 11.16 -14.98 26.16
CA ILE A 322 11.60 -15.51 27.47
C ILE A 322 11.72 -17.02 27.38
N ASP A 323 10.69 -17.72 26.89
CA ASP A 323 10.64 -19.18 26.82
C ASP A 323 11.76 -19.77 25.92
N LEU A 324 12.13 -19.04 24.84
CA LEU A 324 13.23 -19.40 23.95
C LEU A 324 14.62 -19.00 24.49
N GLY A 325 14.68 -18.24 25.59
CA GLY A 325 15.92 -17.73 26.15
C GLY A 325 16.55 -16.57 25.38
N LEU A 326 15.75 -15.86 24.58
CA LEU A 326 16.16 -14.64 23.87
C LEU A 326 16.11 -13.42 24.78
N CYS A 327 15.10 -13.31 25.64
CA CYS A 327 15.00 -12.27 26.69
C CYS A 327 15.20 -12.91 28.08
N GLN A 328 15.68 -12.10 29.01
CA GLN A 328 15.92 -12.50 30.40
C GLN A 328 15.00 -11.70 31.34
N GLY A 329 14.56 -12.33 32.44
CA GLY A 329 13.71 -11.69 33.43
C GLY A 329 12.26 -12.14 33.42
N SER A 330 11.40 -11.46 34.19
CA SER A 330 9.96 -11.71 34.19
C SER A 330 9.28 -11.07 32.98
N PHE A 331 8.11 -11.56 32.63
CA PHE A 331 7.27 -11.00 31.57
C PHE A 331 7.04 -9.48 31.74
N ASP A 332 6.68 -9.05 32.94
CA ASP A 332 6.46 -7.64 33.23
C ASP A 332 7.73 -6.82 33.02
N THR A 333 8.89 -7.33 33.47
CA THR A 333 10.18 -6.67 33.30
C THR A 333 10.53 -6.50 31.81
N VAL A 334 10.30 -7.53 30.99
CA VAL A 334 10.59 -7.48 29.53
C VAL A 334 9.68 -6.47 28.83
N LEU A 335 8.41 -6.36 29.25
CA LEU A 335 7.48 -5.37 28.72
C LEU A 335 7.82 -3.95 29.16
N GLU A 336 8.07 -3.72 30.48
CA GLU A 336 8.39 -2.40 31.03
C GLU A 336 9.69 -1.81 30.45
N LYS A 337 10.72 -2.67 30.26
CA LYS A 337 12.01 -2.27 29.67
C LYS A 337 12.00 -2.30 28.15
N GLU A 338 10.96 -2.80 27.56
CA GLU A 338 10.84 -3.03 26.12
C GLU A 338 11.96 -3.91 25.53
N ASP A 339 12.53 -4.85 26.33
CA ASP A 339 13.64 -5.70 25.91
C ASP A 339 13.29 -6.56 24.69
N TYR A 340 12.01 -6.83 24.45
CA TYR A 340 11.50 -7.50 23.24
C TYR A 340 11.84 -6.75 21.94
N LYS A 341 12.03 -5.43 21.99
CA LYS A 341 12.37 -4.60 20.82
C LYS A 341 13.73 -4.94 20.21
N ARG A 342 14.57 -5.66 20.91
CA ARG A 342 15.82 -6.21 20.38
C ARG A 342 15.57 -7.18 19.21
N PHE A 343 14.44 -7.87 19.23
CA PHE A 343 14.07 -8.88 18.25
C PHE A 343 12.82 -8.51 17.43
N TYR A 344 11.98 -7.62 17.96
CA TYR A 344 10.80 -7.10 17.31
C TYR A 344 10.69 -5.59 17.53
N MET A 345 11.18 -4.79 16.59
CA MET A 345 11.41 -3.36 16.76
C MET A 345 10.43 -2.47 15.97
N HIS A 346 9.52 -3.04 15.16
CA HIS A 346 8.56 -2.28 14.37
C HIS A 346 7.12 -2.43 14.88
N ARG A 347 6.19 -1.70 14.31
CA ARG A 347 4.76 -1.82 14.61
C ARG A 347 4.19 -3.06 13.92
N THR A 348 3.02 -3.51 14.39
CA THR A 348 2.35 -4.71 13.85
C THR A 348 1.54 -4.41 12.61
N GLY A 349 1.46 -3.16 12.16
CA GLY A 349 0.71 -2.83 10.95
C GLY A 349 0.61 -1.34 10.66
N HIS A 350 0.03 -1.04 9.52
CA HIS A 350 -0.30 0.29 9.01
C HIS A 350 -1.60 0.23 8.19
N TRP A 351 -2.19 1.41 7.88
CA TRP A 351 -3.29 1.49 6.93
C TRP A 351 -2.83 1.07 5.54
N LEU A 352 -3.72 0.47 4.77
CA LEU A 352 -3.47 -0.02 3.41
C LEU A 352 -4.55 0.47 2.46
N GLY A 353 -4.21 0.83 1.23
CA GLY A 353 -5.16 1.27 0.22
C GLY A 353 -4.52 1.68 -1.10
N LEU A 354 -4.77 2.92 -1.56
CA LEU A 354 -4.10 3.50 -2.73
C LEU A 354 -2.61 3.73 -2.53
N ASP A 355 -2.18 3.83 -1.29
CA ASP A 355 -0.77 3.80 -0.92
C ASP A 355 -0.54 2.59 -0.01
N VAL A 356 0.66 2.02 -0.05
CA VAL A 356 1.04 0.90 0.82
C VAL A 356 0.94 1.32 2.30
N HIS A 357 1.54 2.45 2.65
CA HIS A 357 1.28 3.14 3.90
C HIS A 357 0.22 4.20 3.63
N ASP A 358 -1.05 3.78 3.72
CA ASP A 358 -2.18 4.59 3.27
C ASP A 358 -2.51 5.76 4.21
N ALA A 359 -3.22 6.72 3.64
CA ALA A 359 -3.68 7.92 4.30
C ALA A 359 -4.63 7.62 5.48
N GLY A 360 -4.55 8.41 6.52
CA GLY A 360 -5.43 8.35 7.68
C GLY A 360 -4.68 8.49 9.01
N ASP A 361 -5.28 9.24 9.93
CA ASP A 361 -4.73 9.40 11.27
C ASP A 361 -4.87 8.11 12.09
N TYR A 362 -3.85 7.79 12.87
CA TYR A 362 -3.86 6.68 13.82
C TYR A 362 -4.46 7.06 15.16
N LYS A 363 -4.48 8.37 15.48
CA LYS A 363 -4.99 8.92 16.74
C LYS A 363 -5.94 10.08 16.49
N GLU A 364 -6.86 10.28 17.43
CA GLU A 364 -7.75 11.42 17.46
C GLU A 364 -7.82 11.94 18.91
N GLY A 365 -7.54 13.22 19.13
CA GLY A 365 -7.50 13.80 20.47
C GLY A 365 -6.47 13.16 21.42
N GLY A 366 -5.42 12.53 20.89
CA GLY A 366 -4.39 11.81 21.67
C GLY A 366 -4.70 10.31 21.86
N GLU A 367 -5.92 9.87 21.68
CA GLU A 367 -6.36 8.48 21.83
C GLU A 367 -6.24 7.71 20.49
N TRP A 368 -5.98 6.39 20.57
CA TRP A 368 -5.95 5.54 19.39
C TRP A 368 -7.33 5.44 18.75
N LYS A 369 -7.40 5.67 17.43
CA LYS A 369 -8.65 5.59 16.67
C LYS A 369 -9.30 4.22 16.81
N PRO A 370 -10.62 4.16 17.04
CA PRO A 370 -11.32 2.87 17.01
C PRO A 370 -11.41 2.34 15.58
N LEU A 371 -11.18 1.05 15.42
CA LEU A 371 -11.38 0.35 14.16
C LEU A 371 -12.86 0.39 13.77
N ARG A 372 -13.14 0.61 12.48
CA ARG A 372 -14.50 0.66 11.92
C ARG A 372 -14.60 -0.23 10.68
N PRO A 373 -15.76 -0.81 10.40
CA PRO A 373 -15.99 -1.55 9.16
C PRO A 373 -15.59 -0.73 7.91
N GLY A 374 -14.92 -1.39 6.97
CA GLY A 374 -14.35 -0.77 5.78
C GLY A 374 -12.91 -0.25 5.92
N MET A 375 -12.34 -0.21 7.13
CA MET A 375 -10.91 0.05 7.30
C MET A 375 -10.09 -1.17 6.90
N THR A 376 -8.96 -0.95 6.24
CA THR A 376 -8.00 -1.99 5.83
C THR A 376 -6.64 -1.68 6.41
N LEU A 377 -5.96 -2.72 6.91
CA LEU A 377 -4.67 -2.61 7.59
C LEU A 377 -3.86 -3.89 7.42
N THR A 378 -2.53 -3.78 7.54
CA THR A 378 -1.64 -4.93 7.62
C THR A 378 -1.57 -5.50 9.03
N VAL A 379 -1.26 -6.80 9.15
CA VAL A 379 -0.96 -7.47 10.43
C VAL A 379 0.31 -8.29 10.25
N GLU A 380 1.45 -7.75 10.67
CA GLU A 380 2.80 -8.14 10.27
C GLU A 380 3.81 -8.31 11.42
N PRO A 381 3.53 -9.07 12.49
CA PRO A 381 4.54 -9.29 13.51
C PRO A 381 5.74 -10.05 12.95
N GLY A 382 6.91 -9.85 13.58
CA GLY A 382 8.15 -10.50 13.17
C GLY A 382 9.09 -10.80 14.35
N CYS A 383 10.15 -11.56 14.03
CA CYS A 383 11.26 -11.84 14.93
C CYS A 383 12.55 -11.89 14.12
N TYR A 384 13.57 -11.11 14.50
CA TYR A 384 14.80 -10.95 13.75
C TYR A 384 15.99 -11.16 14.68
N VAL A 385 16.60 -12.35 14.59
CA VAL A 385 17.64 -12.79 15.53
C VAL A 385 19.01 -12.63 14.90
N ARG A 386 19.68 -11.52 15.23
CA ARG A 386 21.07 -11.29 14.80
C ARG A 386 22.06 -11.94 15.77
N PRO A 387 23.26 -12.36 15.29
CA PRO A 387 24.32 -12.88 16.15
C PRO A 387 24.68 -11.91 17.28
N ALA A 388 24.72 -12.41 18.53
CA ALA A 388 25.19 -11.70 19.69
C ALA A 388 25.54 -12.67 20.82
N GLU A 389 26.51 -12.34 21.68
CA GLU A 389 26.99 -13.21 22.77
C GLU A 389 25.90 -13.67 23.74
N THR A 390 24.85 -12.85 23.91
CA THR A 390 23.73 -13.14 24.83
C THR A 390 22.58 -13.89 24.14
N VAL A 391 22.73 -14.28 22.89
CA VAL A 391 21.69 -14.96 22.07
C VAL A 391 22.14 -16.38 21.76
N PRO A 392 21.33 -17.40 21.99
CA PRO A 392 21.69 -18.77 21.63
C PRO A 392 21.99 -18.91 20.14
N GLU A 393 23.16 -19.45 19.80
CA GLU A 393 23.67 -19.58 18.41
C GLU A 393 22.68 -20.29 17.46
N ARG A 394 21.90 -21.27 17.99
CA ARG A 394 20.91 -22.01 17.20
C ARG A 394 19.85 -21.13 16.56
N PHE A 395 19.66 -19.88 17.01
CA PHE A 395 18.71 -18.93 16.49
C PHE A 395 19.35 -17.83 15.63
N TRP A 396 20.67 -17.75 15.55
CA TRP A 396 21.34 -16.71 14.80
C TRP A 396 20.94 -16.71 13.31
N ASN A 397 20.76 -15.52 12.77
CA ASN A 397 20.38 -15.27 11.37
C ASN A 397 18.99 -15.84 10.99
N ILE A 398 18.13 -16.09 11.97
CA ILE A 398 16.73 -16.41 11.73
C ILE A 398 15.94 -15.11 11.76
N GLY A 399 15.43 -14.69 10.60
CA GLY A 399 14.47 -13.60 10.44
C GLY A 399 13.14 -14.17 9.94
N VAL A 400 12.06 -13.84 10.64
CA VAL A 400 10.70 -14.27 10.29
C VAL A 400 9.76 -13.07 10.39
N ARG A 401 8.98 -12.82 9.35
CA ARG A 401 7.77 -11.98 9.34
C ARG A 401 6.65 -12.78 8.68
N ILE A 402 5.45 -12.67 9.23
CA ILE A 402 4.22 -13.24 8.66
C ILE A 402 3.19 -12.13 8.66
N GLU A 403 2.73 -11.79 7.47
CA GLU A 403 1.87 -10.64 7.24
C GLU A 403 0.67 -10.99 6.38
N ASP A 404 -0.47 -10.42 6.75
CA ASP A 404 -1.69 -10.45 5.97
C ASP A 404 -2.38 -9.08 5.96
N ASP A 405 -3.09 -8.80 4.85
CA ASP A 405 -4.03 -7.71 4.73
C ASP A 405 -5.35 -8.06 5.41
N ALA A 406 -5.79 -7.23 6.34
CA ALA A 406 -7.03 -7.40 7.09
C ALA A 406 -8.03 -6.28 6.79
N LEU A 407 -9.24 -6.65 6.40
CA LEU A 407 -10.40 -5.76 6.28
C LEU A 407 -11.25 -5.87 7.54
N VAL A 408 -11.50 -4.76 8.21
CA VAL A 408 -12.45 -4.70 9.33
C VAL A 408 -13.87 -4.87 8.79
N THR A 409 -14.57 -5.89 9.28
CA THR A 409 -15.97 -6.20 8.94
C THR A 409 -16.92 -5.76 10.08
N PRO A 410 -18.24 -5.77 9.91
CA PRO A 410 -19.18 -5.45 10.99
C PRO A 410 -19.04 -6.32 12.25
N THR A 411 -18.47 -7.54 12.14
CA THR A 411 -18.42 -8.53 13.25
C THR A 411 -17.01 -9.01 13.59
N GLY A 412 -15.96 -8.54 12.90
CA GLY A 412 -14.59 -8.98 13.09
C GLY A 412 -13.70 -8.49 11.95
N CYS A 413 -12.93 -9.40 11.33
CA CYS A 413 -12.16 -9.08 10.12
C CYS A 413 -12.24 -10.19 9.07
N GLU A 414 -11.96 -9.80 7.82
CA GLU A 414 -11.69 -10.66 6.68
C GLU A 414 -10.20 -10.56 6.33
N ILE A 415 -9.53 -11.69 6.17
CA ILE A 415 -8.14 -11.72 5.70
C ILE A 415 -8.15 -11.81 4.18
N LEU A 416 -7.77 -10.73 3.50
CA LEU A 416 -7.80 -10.61 2.05
C LEU A 416 -6.76 -11.52 1.38
N THR A 417 -5.64 -11.76 2.07
CA THR A 417 -4.47 -12.50 1.58
C THR A 417 -4.44 -13.97 2.04
N ALA A 418 -5.57 -14.50 2.53
CA ALA A 418 -5.70 -15.86 3.06
C ALA A 418 -5.29 -16.97 2.06
N GLY A 419 -5.24 -16.68 0.76
CA GLY A 419 -4.77 -17.61 -0.28
C GLY A 419 -3.29 -17.97 -0.23
N ALA A 420 -2.46 -17.22 0.51
CA ALA A 420 -1.04 -17.54 0.74
C ALA A 420 -0.90 -18.39 2.01
N PRO A 421 -0.47 -19.69 1.91
CA PRO A 421 -0.36 -20.57 3.06
C PRO A 421 0.64 -20.04 4.08
N LYS A 422 0.34 -20.26 5.37
CA LYS A 422 1.20 -19.84 6.49
C LYS A 422 1.33 -20.87 7.61
N LEU A 423 0.55 -21.95 7.62
CA LEU A 423 0.78 -23.04 8.56
C LEU A 423 2.00 -23.85 8.14
N VAL A 424 2.88 -24.23 9.08
CA VAL A 424 4.11 -24.98 8.80
C VAL A 424 3.84 -26.19 7.90
N GLY A 425 2.85 -27.01 8.25
CA GLY A 425 2.50 -28.20 7.48
C GLY A 425 2.02 -27.90 6.04
N GLU A 426 1.29 -26.80 5.83
CA GLU A 426 0.81 -26.38 4.50
C GLU A 426 1.96 -25.90 3.62
N VAL A 427 2.86 -25.09 4.18
CA VAL A 427 4.05 -24.57 3.48
C VAL A 427 4.95 -25.73 3.07
N GLU A 428 5.29 -26.65 4.00
CA GLU A 428 6.12 -27.81 3.70
C GLU A 428 5.46 -28.75 2.68
N ALA A 429 4.14 -28.96 2.73
CA ALA A 429 3.42 -29.77 1.77
C ALA A 429 3.46 -29.13 0.37
N LEU A 430 3.19 -27.82 0.27
CA LEU A 430 3.23 -27.08 -0.99
C LEU A 430 4.61 -27.15 -1.67
N MET A 431 5.68 -26.96 -0.91
CA MET A 431 7.05 -27.00 -1.42
C MET A 431 7.48 -28.41 -1.83
N ARG A 432 7.14 -29.45 -1.03
CA ARG A 432 7.40 -30.85 -1.36
C ARG A 432 6.73 -31.26 -2.67
N ASP A 433 5.46 -30.91 -2.85
CA ASP A 433 4.71 -31.23 -4.07
C ASP A 433 5.32 -30.54 -5.30
N ALA A 434 5.92 -29.36 -5.11
CA ALA A 434 6.63 -28.64 -6.15
C ALA A 434 7.96 -29.28 -6.56
N GLN A 435 8.66 -29.92 -5.64
CA GLN A 435 9.96 -30.57 -5.86
C GLN A 435 9.83 -32.01 -6.37
N ALA A 436 8.61 -32.62 -6.30
CA ALA A 436 8.39 -33.96 -6.82
C ALA A 436 8.64 -34.06 -8.33
N PRO A 437 9.29 -35.12 -8.84
CA PRO A 437 9.53 -35.33 -10.28
C PRO A 437 8.24 -35.20 -11.10
N ARG A 438 8.32 -34.58 -12.29
CA ARG A 438 7.16 -34.36 -13.19
C ARG A 438 6.34 -35.63 -13.47
N ALA A 439 6.97 -36.81 -13.48
CA ALA A 439 6.30 -38.10 -13.66
C ALA A 439 5.32 -38.45 -12.51
N ALA A 440 5.63 -38.08 -11.27
CA ALA A 440 4.76 -38.32 -10.11
C ALA A 440 3.54 -37.37 -10.09
N ARG A 441 3.69 -36.14 -10.61
CA ARG A 441 2.59 -35.15 -10.70
C ARG A 441 1.46 -35.55 -11.67
N SER A 442 1.80 -36.28 -12.76
CA SER A 442 0.81 -36.75 -13.74
C SER A 442 -0.01 -37.93 -13.24
N ALA A 443 0.53 -38.74 -12.32
CA ALA A 443 -0.15 -39.89 -11.74
C ALA A 443 -1.19 -39.45 -10.68
N ALA A 444 -0.88 -38.47 -9.83
CA ALA A 444 -1.78 -37.96 -8.81
C ALA A 444 -3.04 -37.29 -9.39
N LYS A 445 -2.91 -36.60 -10.55
CA LYS A 445 -4.07 -35.99 -11.25
C LYS A 445 -4.99 -36.99 -11.96
N ARG A 446 -4.54 -38.23 -12.22
CA ARG A 446 -5.35 -39.29 -12.85
C ARG A 446 -6.07 -40.18 -11.85
N GLY A 447 -5.76 -40.10 -10.54
CA GLY A 447 -6.40 -40.87 -9.48
C GLY A 447 -7.53 -40.17 -8.73
N SER A 448 -7.87 -38.95 -9.14
CA SER A 448 -8.92 -38.11 -8.52
C SER A 448 -10.02 -37.68 -9.52
N SER A 449 -10.19 -38.45 -10.61
CA SER A 449 -11.32 -38.30 -11.56
C SER A 449 -12.31 -39.42 -11.42
#